data_7187d5c48f61de5c6ad82bc55f994f85
#
_entry.id   7187d5c48f61de5c6ad82bc55f994f85
#
_cell.length_a   1.000
_cell.length_b   1.000
_cell.length_c   1.000
_cell.angle_alpha   90.00
_cell.angle_beta   90.00
_cell.angle_gamma   90.00
#
_symmetry.space_group_name_H-M   'P 1'
#
loop_
_entity.id
_entity.type
_entity.pdbx_description
1 polymer ?
#
loop_
_entity_poly.entity_id
_entity_poly.type
_entity_poly.pdbx_seq_one_letter_code
_entity_poly.pdbx_strand_id
1 'polypeptide(L)'
;MAAALRVLIADPDDLVAEGMRVRLAQCGGHELVAHAHHGKEALDLIPSSLPDLILLEVSMPVMDGIDTMRAIHQAHPEQLVLAHSALTEIEYVNSMLVEGAAGYLLKGGAVPELQEAIDQVMAGERYLSPAVRDSIETGYAYTDKRPDGEYVGLTEREREIIRLIAMEKTNGEIAATLFISEDTVKTHRKRLMTKLNVRSAAGLVKYAIDRRWV
;
A
#
# COMPACT_ATOMS: atom_id res chain seq x y z
N MET A 1 29.67 -11.20 9.02
CA MET A 1 28.67 -10.16 9.37
C MET A 1 28.10 -9.65 8.07
N ALA A 2 26.78 -9.61 7.91
CA ALA A 2 26.14 -8.97 6.76
C ALA A 2 26.51 -7.49 6.73
N ALA A 3 26.62 -6.89 5.54
CA ALA A 3 26.87 -5.47 5.41
C ALA A 3 25.68 -4.67 5.97
N ALA A 4 25.96 -3.50 6.55
CA ALA A 4 24.91 -2.60 6.99
C ALA A 4 24.09 -2.13 5.76
N LEU A 5 22.77 -2.26 5.82
CA LEU A 5 21.87 -1.86 4.75
C LEU A 5 21.53 -0.36 4.85
N ARG A 6 21.34 0.24 3.71
CA ARG A 6 20.84 1.61 3.52
C ARG A 6 19.33 1.54 3.34
N VAL A 7 18.59 2.09 4.29
CA VAL A 7 17.11 2.01 4.29
C VAL A 7 16.51 3.40 4.06
N LEU A 8 15.60 3.51 3.11
CA LEU A 8 14.70 4.66 2.97
C LEU A 8 13.37 4.31 3.62
N ILE A 9 12.81 5.21 4.42
CA ILE A 9 11.43 5.09 4.90
C ILE A 9 10.54 6.12 4.20
N ALA A 10 9.40 5.68 3.71
CA ALA A 10 8.32 6.52 3.21
C ALA A 10 7.12 6.39 4.15
N ASP A 11 6.92 7.37 5.01
CA ASP A 11 5.90 7.40 6.06
C ASP A 11 5.60 8.87 6.41
N PRO A 12 4.32 9.30 6.49
CA PRO A 12 3.99 10.68 6.83
C PRO A 12 4.30 11.06 8.28
N ASP A 13 4.57 10.09 9.16
CA ASP A 13 4.79 10.30 10.59
C ASP A 13 6.29 10.31 10.95
N ASP A 14 6.79 11.47 11.35
CA ASP A 14 8.17 11.66 11.80
C ASP A 14 8.55 10.77 13.00
N LEU A 15 7.60 10.48 13.90
CA LEU A 15 7.85 9.61 15.05
C LEU A 15 8.08 8.17 14.62
N VAL A 16 7.38 7.71 13.58
CA VAL A 16 7.62 6.38 12.99
C VAL A 16 9.01 6.31 12.39
N ALA A 17 9.42 7.32 11.62
CA ALA A 17 10.75 7.37 11.03
C ALA A 17 11.86 7.39 12.09
N GLU A 18 11.70 8.19 13.14
CA GLU A 18 12.69 8.27 14.23
C GLU A 18 12.75 6.97 15.03
N GLY A 19 11.60 6.37 15.33
CA GLY A 19 11.54 5.05 15.96
C GLY A 19 12.19 3.97 15.12
N MET A 20 12.01 4.01 13.79
CA MET A 20 12.60 3.06 12.87
C MET A 20 14.12 3.23 12.77
N ARG A 21 14.65 4.45 12.83
CA ARG A 21 16.10 4.72 12.91
C ARG A 21 16.75 3.94 14.05
N VAL A 22 16.14 4.01 15.25
CA VAL A 22 16.63 3.29 16.43
C VAL A 22 16.57 1.78 16.25
N ARG A 23 15.44 1.28 15.71
CA ARG A 23 15.23 -0.16 15.50
C ARG A 23 16.19 -0.74 14.46
N LEU A 24 16.41 -0.04 13.34
CA LEU A 24 17.35 -0.44 12.30
C LEU A 24 18.78 -0.54 12.83
N ALA A 25 19.21 0.39 13.68
CA ALA A 25 20.51 0.32 14.32
C ALA A 25 20.64 -0.91 15.25
N GLN A 26 19.56 -1.32 15.91
CA GLN A 26 19.51 -2.53 16.74
C GLN A 26 19.45 -3.82 15.92
N CYS A 27 18.90 -3.78 14.70
CA CYS A 27 18.77 -4.88 13.76
C CYS A 27 20.03 -5.06 12.88
N GLY A 28 21.24 -5.14 13.46
CA GLY A 28 22.44 -5.39 12.67
C GLY A 28 23.18 -4.14 12.20
N GLY A 29 22.81 -2.96 12.73
CA GLY A 29 23.49 -1.70 12.41
C GLY A 29 23.09 -1.10 11.06
N HIS A 30 21.87 -1.37 10.58
CA HIS A 30 21.32 -0.78 9.37
C HIS A 30 21.12 0.73 9.54
N GLU A 31 21.23 1.48 8.45
CA GLU A 31 21.19 2.94 8.44
C GLU A 31 19.93 3.47 7.75
N LEU A 32 19.18 4.35 8.41
CA LEU A 32 18.13 5.14 7.78
C LEU A 32 18.80 6.30 7.01
N VAL A 33 18.85 6.17 5.67
CA VAL A 33 19.55 7.12 4.79
C VAL A 33 18.65 8.24 4.26
N ALA A 34 17.33 8.03 4.23
CA ALA A 34 16.36 9.02 3.81
C ALA A 34 14.98 8.77 4.44
N HIS A 35 14.23 9.86 4.64
CA HIS A 35 12.83 9.84 5.06
C HIS A 35 12.00 10.68 4.09
N ALA A 36 10.90 10.12 3.61
CA ALA A 36 9.92 10.74 2.74
C ALA A 36 8.54 10.74 3.41
N HIS A 37 7.79 11.85 3.31
CA HIS A 37 6.47 11.99 3.91
C HIS A 37 5.32 11.56 2.99
N HIS A 38 5.63 11.28 1.73
CA HIS A 38 4.68 10.78 0.73
C HIS A 38 5.40 10.15 -0.46
N GLY A 39 4.65 9.43 -1.31
CA GLY A 39 5.23 8.64 -2.39
C GLY A 39 6.03 9.44 -3.41
N LYS A 40 5.60 10.66 -3.75
CA LYS A 40 6.34 11.49 -4.71
C LYS A 40 7.72 11.86 -4.18
N GLU A 41 7.82 12.25 -2.91
CA GLU A 41 9.10 12.55 -2.26
C GLU A 41 10.00 11.31 -2.19
N ALA A 42 9.41 10.13 -1.93
CA ALA A 42 10.15 8.88 -1.94
C ALA A 42 10.81 8.61 -3.31
N LEU A 43 10.07 8.79 -4.41
CA LEU A 43 10.59 8.64 -5.77
C LEU A 43 11.74 9.63 -6.06
N ASP A 44 11.62 10.87 -5.61
CA ASP A 44 12.64 11.89 -5.79
C ASP A 44 13.93 11.60 -4.99
N LEU A 45 13.82 10.91 -3.84
CA LEU A 45 14.93 10.57 -2.96
C LEU A 45 15.69 9.30 -3.36
N ILE A 46 15.07 8.34 -4.04
CA ILE A 46 15.71 7.08 -4.44
C ILE A 46 17.05 7.29 -5.16
N PRO A 47 17.17 8.16 -6.21
CA PRO A 47 18.42 8.30 -6.96
C PRO A 47 19.58 8.88 -6.14
N SER A 48 19.29 9.70 -5.15
CA SER A 48 20.31 10.36 -4.31
C SER A 48 20.68 9.55 -3.07
N SER A 49 19.71 8.84 -2.48
CA SER A 49 19.92 8.05 -1.27
C SER A 49 20.41 6.63 -1.55
N LEU A 50 20.20 6.10 -2.77
CA LEU A 50 20.59 4.75 -3.19
C LEU A 50 20.29 3.70 -2.11
N PRO A 51 19.00 3.50 -1.74
CA PRO A 51 18.62 2.58 -0.69
C PRO A 51 18.72 1.13 -1.16
N ASP A 52 19.19 0.23 -0.29
CA ASP A 52 19.11 -1.21 -0.51
C ASP A 52 17.68 -1.72 -0.29
N LEU A 53 16.94 -1.08 0.63
CA LEU A 53 15.57 -1.42 1.00
C LEU A 53 14.75 -0.16 1.23
N ILE A 54 13.49 -0.17 0.79
CA ILE A 54 12.50 0.86 1.10
C ILE A 54 11.44 0.27 2.04
N LEU A 55 11.21 0.91 3.18
CA LEU A 55 10.04 0.68 4.03
C LEU A 55 8.94 1.65 3.60
N LEU A 56 7.82 1.13 3.10
CA LEU A 56 6.78 1.92 2.44
C LEU A 56 5.43 1.82 3.17
N GLU A 57 4.97 2.94 3.74
CA GLU A 57 3.60 3.02 4.27
C GLU A 57 2.58 2.99 3.12
N VAL A 58 1.45 2.34 3.35
CA VAL A 58 0.35 2.22 2.39
C VAL A 58 -0.48 3.50 2.34
N SER A 59 -0.82 4.06 3.51
CA SER A 59 -1.67 5.24 3.62
C SER A 59 -0.83 6.50 3.76
N MET A 60 -0.63 7.21 2.66
CA MET A 60 0.14 8.47 2.63
C MET A 60 -0.62 9.57 1.87
N PRO A 61 -0.41 10.86 2.24
CA PRO A 61 -0.96 11.99 1.48
C PRO A 61 -0.28 12.12 0.11
N VAL A 62 -0.86 12.93 -0.79
CA VAL A 62 -0.32 13.30 -2.11
C VAL A 62 -0.23 12.11 -3.08
N MET A 63 0.50 11.06 -2.72
CA MET A 63 0.67 9.81 -3.46
C MET A 63 0.75 8.66 -2.45
N ASP A 64 -0.22 7.76 -2.49
CA ASP A 64 -0.31 6.63 -1.58
C ASP A 64 0.76 5.55 -1.86
N GLY A 65 0.87 4.58 -0.94
CA GLY A 65 1.89 3.53 -1.05
C GLY A 65 1.67 2.59 -2.24
N ILE A 66 0.43 2.36 -2.66
CA ILE A 66 0.12 1.47 -3.79
C ILE A 66 0.57 2.11 -5.11
N ASP A 67 0.20 3.38 -5.33
CA ASP A 67 0.64 4.12 -6.51
C ASP A 67 2.15 4.35 -6.49
N THR A 68 2.75 4.55 -5.31
CA THR A 68 4.20 4.66 -5.11
C THR A 68 4.90 3.35 -5.47
N MET A 69 4.40 2.21 -4.97
CA MET A 69 4.95 0.88 -5.27
C MET A 69 4.97 0.62 -6.78
N ARG A 70 3.84 0.91 -7.45
CA ARG A 70 3.71 0.79 -8.91
C ARG A 70 4.75 1.64 -9.64
N ALA A 71 4.93 2.90 -9.22
CA ALA A 71 5.89 3.81 -9.83
C ALA A 71 7.34 3.35 -9.58
N ILE A 72 7.66 2.88 -8.37
CA ILE A 72 8.98 2.30 -8.06
C ILE A 72 9.24 1.09 -8.95
N HIS A 73 8.30 0.15 -9.03
CA HIS A 73 8.46 -1.07 -9.83
C HIS A 73 8.68 -0.77 -11.32
N GLN A 74 8.04 0.28 -11.85
CA GLN A 74 8.22 0.71 -13.24
C GLN A 74 9.57 1.39 -13.50
N ALA A 75 10.03 2.25 -12.58
CA ALA A 75 11.25 3.04 -12.74
C ALA A 75 12.50 2.33 -12.22
N HIS A 76 12.36 1.50 -11.21
CA HIS A 76 13.43 0.81 -10.48
C HIS A 76 13.03 -0.64 -10.18
N PRO A 77 12.90 -1.53 -11.19
CA PRO A 77 12.34 -2.87 -11.03
C PRO A 77 13.12 -3.77 -10.05
N GLU A 78 14.41 -3.50 -9.85
CA GLU A 78 15.27 -4.24 -8.90
C GLU A 78 15.21 -3.70 -7.46
N GLN A 79 14.49 -2.56 -7.24
CA GLN A 79 14.43 -1.97 -5.91
C GLN A 79 13.57 -2.81 -4.98
N LEU A 80 14.17 -3.27 -3.88
CA LEU A 80 13.44 -3.99 -2.84
C LEU A 80 12.57 -3.02 -2.04
N VAL A 81 11.31 -3.37 -1.90
CA VAL A 81 10.31 -2.62 -1.13
C VAL A 81 9.58 -3.56 -0.19
N LEU A 82 9.62 -3.26 1.10
CA LEU A 82 8.85 -3.91 2.14
C LEU A 82 7.72 -2.96 2.58
N ALA A 83 6.47 -3.33 2.36
CA ALA A 83 5.35 -2.56 2.88
C ALA A 83 5.41 -2.54 4.42
N HIS A 84 5.24 -1.36 5.04
CA HIS A 84 5.28 -1.18 6.49
C HIS A 84 4.10 -0.33 6.93
N SER A 85 3.01 -0.97 7.34
CA SER A 85 1.73 -0.32 7.59
C SER A 85 1.01 -0.88 8.82
N ALA A 86 0.06 -0.12 9.37
CA ALA A 86 -0.87 -0.60 10.39
C ALA A 86 -2.10 -1.30 9.80
N LEU A 87 -2.31 -1.20 8.48
CA LEU A 87 -3.46 -1.78 7.79
C LEU A 87 -3.31 -3.30 7.69
N THR A 88 -4.35 -4.03 8.07
CA THR A 88 -4.39 -5.50 8.05
C THR A 88 -5.39 -6.05 7.03
N GLU A 89 -6.16 -5.17 6.40
CA GLU A 89 -7.16 -5.54 5.42
C GLU A 89 -6.48 -6.15 4.19
N ILE A 90 -7.00 -7.31 3.80
CA ILE A 90 -6.44 -8.14 2.73
C ILE A 90 -6.28 -7.39 1.40
N GLU A 91 -7.16 -6.41 1.14
CA GLU A 91 -7.15 -5.60 -0.07
C GLU A 91 -5.87 -4.75 -0.19
N TYR A 92 -5.45 -4.13 0.92
CA TYR A 92 -4.21 -3.34 0.95
C TYR A 92 -2.98 -4.23 0.81
N VAL A 93 -2.97 -5.33 1.56
CA VAL A 93 -1.89 -6.32 1.50
C VAL A 93 -1.71 -6.86 0.08
N ASN A 94 -2.80 -7.34 -0.52
CA ASN A 94 -2.76 -7.87 -1.89
C ASN A 94 -2.37 -6.81 -2.91
N SER A 95 -2.84 -5.56 -2.75
CA SER A 95 -2.47 -4.47 -3.64
C SER A 95 -0.97 -4.23 -3.63
N MET A 96 -0.37 -4.14 -2.45
CA MET A 96 1.08 -3.94 -2.33
C MET A 96 1.87 -5.11 -2.94
N LEU A 97 1.47 -6.35 -2.66
CA LEU A 97 2.15 -7.55 -3.16
C LEU A 97 2.06 -7.71 -4.68
N VAL A 98 0.92 -7.35 -5.27
CA VAL A 98 0.72 -7.42 -6.73
C VAL A 98 1.49 -6.32 -7.46
N GLU A 99 1.59 -5.14 -6.88
CA GLU A 99 2.40 -4.06 -7.45
C GLU A 99 3.91 -4.31 -7.29
N GLY A 100 4.33 -5.39 -6.59
CA GLY A 100 5.71 -5.86 -6.55
C GLY A 100 6.40 -5.71 -5.20
N ALA A 101 5.67 -5.41 -4.10
CA ALA A 101 6.29 -5.40 -2.78
C ALA A 101 6.84 -6.79 -2.42
N ALA A 102 8.08 -6.84 -1.92
CA ALA A 102 8.75 -8.06 -1.50
C ALA A 102 8.15 -8.67 -0.23
N GLY A 103 7.35 -7.90 0.52
CA GLY A 103 6.67 -8.38 1.70
C GLY A 103 5.78 -7.33 2.34
N TYR A 104 5.18 -7.71 3.48
CA TYR A 104 4.31 -6.84 4.26
C TYR A 104 4.57 -7.00 5.75
N LEU A 105 5.12 -5.96 6.37
CA LEU A 105 5.43 -5.87 7.80
C LEU A 105 4.42 -4.97 8.48
N LEU A 106 3.78 -5.46 9.54
CA LEU A 106 2.88 -4.65 10.36
C LEU A 106 3.65 -3.70 11.26
N LYS A 107 3.14 -2.46 11.38
CA LYS A 107 3.62 -1.50 12.37
C LYS A 107 3.35 -2.03 13.79
N GLY A 108 4.23 -1.70 14.72
CA GLY A 108 4.10 -2.11 16.12
C GLY A 108 4.74 -3.45 16.48
N GLY A 109 5.24 -4.21 15.51
CA GLY A 109 6.00 -5.44 15.73
C GLY A 109 7.28 -5.21 16.57
N ALA A 110 7.80 -6.27 17.18
CA ALA A 110 9.04 -6.21 17.95
C ALA A 110 10.29 -6.10 17.04
N VAL A 111 11.43 -5.66 17.60
CA VAL A 111 12.70 -5.58 16.85
C VAL A 111 13.09 -6.89 16.17
N PRO A 112 12.95 -8.09 16.81
CA PRO A 112 13.23 -9.36 16.12
C PRO A 112 12.38 -9.62 14.89
N GLU A 113 11.12 -9.17 14.86
CA GLU A 113 10.25 -9.30 13.69
C GLU A 113 10.74 -8.44 12.52
N LEU A 114 11.20 -7.21 12.80
CA LEU A 114 11.80 -6.35 11.79
C LEU A 114 13.07 -6.98 11.20
N GLN A 115 13.93 -7.56 12.06
CA GLN A 115 15.15 -8.24 11.61
C GLN A 115 14.82 -9.43 10.71
N GLU A 116 13.87 -10.27 11.11
CA GLU A 116 13.42 -11.42 10.31
C GLU A 116 12.88 -10.98 8.95
N ALA A 117 12.05 -9.93 8.94
CA ALA A 117 11.49 -9.39 7.71
C ALA A 117 12.57 -8.88 6.74
N ILE A 118 13.56 -8.16 7.27
CA ILE A 118 14.70 -7.67 6.48
C ILE A 118 15.52 -8.85 5.93
N ASP A 119 15.87 -9.82 6.77
CA ASP A 119 16.68 -10.96 6.37
C ASP A 119 16.03 -11.79 5.26
N GLN A 120 14.72 -12.07 5.37
CA GLN A 120 13.96 -12.81 4.36
C GLN A 120 13.88 -12.03 3.03
N VAL A 121 13.53 -10.75 3.07
CA VAL A 121 13.42 -9.92 1.86
C VAL A 121 14.77 -9.78 1.16
N MET A 122 15.85 -9.60 1.92
CA MET A 122 17.21 -9.52 1.36
C MET A 122 17.71 -10.86 0.79
N ALA A 123 17.16 -11.98 1.28
CA ALA A 123 17.42 -13.32 0.70
C ALA A 123 16.56 -13.60 -0.56
N GLY A 124 15.71 -12.65 -0.99
CA GLY A 124 14.78 -12.85 -2.11
C GLY A 124 13.52 -13.64 -1.73
N GLU A 125 13.29 -13.85 -0.43
CA GLU A 125 12.09 -14.49 0.08
C GLU A 125 11.01 -13.46 0.41
N ARG A 126 9.75 -13.90 0.39
CA ARG A 126 8.63 -13.03 0.74
C ARG A 126 8.37 -13.06 2.24
N TYR A 127 8.33 -11.89 2.87
CA TYR A 127 7.93 -11.77 4.27
C TYR A 127 6.48 -11.30 4.42
N LEU A 128 5.75 -11.91 5.35
CA LEU A 128 4.41 -11.46 5.77
C LEU A 128 4.33 -11.59 7.29
N SER A 129 3.97 -10.48 7.97
CA SER A 129 3.69 -10.54 9.42
C SER A 129 2.63 -11.60 9.73
N PRO A 130 2.71 -12.30 10.87
CA PRO A 130 1.79 -13.42 11.19
C PRO A 130 0.32 -13.04 11.05
N ALA A 131 -0.11 -11.89 11.59
CA ALA A 131 -1.50 -11.45 11.49
C ALA A 131 -1.96 -11.16 10.05
N VAL A 132 -1.03 -10.74 9.17
CA VAL A 132 -1.30 -10.58 7.73
C VAL A 132 -1.46 -11.94 7.05
N ARG A 133 -0.63 -12.90 7.40
CA ARG A 133 -0.70 -14.27 6.88
C ARG A 133 -2.05 -14.92 7.20
N ASP A 134 -2.49 -14.78 8.45
CA ASP A 134 -3.79 -15.28 8.91
C ASP A 134 -4.94 -14.61 8.13
N SER A 135 -4.85 -13.30 7.85
CA SER A 135 -5.84 -12.58 7.05
C SER A 135 -5.89 -13.08 5.61
N ILE A 136 -4.75 -13.41 5.01
CA ILE A 136 -4.68 -13.98 3.66
C ILE A 136 -5.34 -15.35 3.63
N GLU A 137 -5.04 -16.24 4.57
CA GLU A 137 -5.62 -17.58 4.62
C GLU A 137 -7.14 -17.56 4.81
N THR A 138 -7.65 -16.64 5.62
CA THR A 138 -9.10 -16.47 5.86
C THR A 138 -9.80 -15.64 4.80
N GLY A 139 -9.09 -14.69 4.15
CA GLY A 139 -9.61 -13.67 3.25
C GLY A 139 -9.55 -13.99 1.75
N TYR A 140 -9.02 -15.16 1.35
CA TYR A 140 -8.86 -15.53 -0.07
C TYR A 140 -10.18 -15.48 -0.89
N ALA A 141 -11.34 -15.45 -0.22
CA ALA A 141 -12.64 -15.31 -0.86
C ALA A 141 -12.96 -13.90 -1.39
N TYR A 142 -12.19 -12.88 -0.99
CA TYR A 142 -12.55 -11.46 -1.19
C TYR A 142 -11.40 -10.59 -1.75
N THR A 143 -10.58 -11.12 -2.65
CA THR A 143 -9.55 -10.33 -3.33
C THR A 143 -10.15 -9.35 -4.33
N ASP A 144 -9.49 -8.20 -4.55
CA ASP A 144 -9.84 -7.21 -5.58
C ASP A 144 -9.66 -7.78 -7.00
N LYS A 145 -10.47 -8.76 -7.34
CA LYS A 145 -10.52 -9.34 -8.67
C LYS A 145 -11.67 -8.71 -9.45
N ARG A 146 -11.46 -8.50 -10.73
CA ARG A 146 -12.55 -8.27 -11.67
C ARG A 146 -13.52 -9.47 -11.63
N PRO A 147 -14.78 -9.31 -12.09
CA PRO A 147 -15.68 -10.44 -12.25
C PRO A 147 -15.13 -11.59 -13.10
N ASP A 148 -14.16 -11.32 -13.98
CA ASP A 148 -13.41 -12.28 -14.80
C ASP A 148 -12.19 -12.91 -14.10
N GLY A 149 -11.94 -12.55 -12.83
CA GLY A 149 -10.87 -13.11 -12.00
C GLY A 149 -9.54 -12.38 -12.09
N GLU A 150 -9.40 -11.35 -12.93
CA GLU A 150 -8.21 -10.53 -13.02
C GLU A 150 -8.08 -9.61 -11.80
N TYR A 151 -6.90 -9.53 -11.22
CA TYR A 151 -6.62 -8.67 -10.07
C TYR A 151 -6.67 -7.18 -10.46
N VAL A 152 -7.28 -6.37 -9.60
CA VAL A 152 -7.38 -4.92 -9.78
C VAL A 152 -6.96 -4.21 -8.50
N GLY A 153 -5.77 -3.63 -8.49
CA GLY A 153 -5.32 -2.77 -7.39
C GLY A 153 -6.19 -1.50 -7.33
N LEU A 154 -7.03 -1.37 -6.31
CA LEU A 154 -7.77 -0.13 -6.05
C LEU A 154 -6.98 0.70 -5.04
N THR A 155 -6.83 2.00 -5.31
CA THR A 155 -6.31 2.95 -4.34
C THR A 155 -7.31 3.14 -3.19
N GLU A 156 -6.85 3.62 -2.04
CA GLU A 156 -7.75 3.96 -0.91
C GLU A 156 -8.86 4.90 -1.35
N ARG A 157 -8.53 5.92 -2.14
CA ARG A 157 -9.49 6.89 -2.68
C ARG A 157 -10.55 6.23 -3.57
N GLU A 158 -10.16 5.28 -4.39
CA GLU A 158 -11.07 4.52 -5.24
C GLU A 158 -12.02 3.64 -4.40
N ARG A 159 -11.52 2.99 -3.35
CA ARG A 159 -12.35 2.22 -2.40
C ARG A 159 -13.34 3.11 -1.65
N GLU A 160 -12.87 4.26 -1.16
CA GLU A 160 -13.72 5.22 -0.47
C GLU A 160 -14.88 5.69 -1.35
N ILE A 161 -14.59 6.02 -2.62
CA ILE A 161 -15.62 6.42 -3.59
C ILE A 161 -16.61 5.27 -3.83
N ILE A 162 -16.14 4.03 -4.00
CA ILE A 162 -17.01 2.88 -4.19
C ILE A 162 -17.91 2.65 -2.96
N ARG A 163 -17.37 2.77 -1.73
CA ARG A 163 -18.15 2.67 -0.50
C ARG A 163 -19.26 3.73 -0.43
N LEU A 164 -18.93 4.99 -0.73
CA LEU A 164 -19.91 6.07 -0.74
C LEU A 164 -20.99 5.86 -1.81
N ILE A 165 -20.62 5.33 -2.98
CA ILE A 165 -21.60 4.94 -4.02
C ILE A 165 -22.51 3.83 -3.50
N ALA A 166 -21.97 2.83 -2.81
CA ALA A 166 -22.74 1.71 -2.27
C ALA A 166 -23.66 2.13 -1.10
N MET A 167 -23.30 3.21 -0.40
CA MET A 167 -24.15 3.90 0.59
C MET A 167 -25.17 4.86 -0.05
N GLU A 168 -25.41 4.73 -1.37
CA GLU A 168 -26.39 5.52 -2.14
C GLU A 168 -26.10 7.04 -2.17
N LYS A 169 -24.88 7.47 -1.89
CA LYS A 169 -24.50 8.88 -1.93
C LYS A 169 -24.51 9.43 -3.36
N THR A 170 -25.12 10.60 -3.52
CA THR A 170 -25.10 11.38 -4.78
C THR A 170 -23.68 11.91 -5.07
N ASN A 171 -23.42 12.29 -6.33
CA ASN A 171 -22.14 12.88 -6.69
C ASN A 171 -21.82 14.15 -5.87
N GLY A 172 -22.84 14.98 -5.58
CA GLY A 172 -22.66 16.17 -4.74
C GLY A 172 -22.28 15.85 -3.30
N GLU A 173 -22.93 14.84 -2.68
CA GLU A 173 -22.62 14.40 -1.32
C GLU A 173 -21.21 13.77 -1.26
N ILE A 174 -20.83 12.97 -2.26
CA ILE A 174 -19.49 12.39 -2.37
C ILE A 174 -18.46 13.52 -2.52
N ALA A 175 -18.72 14.49 -3.41
CA ALA A 175 -17.85 15.64 -3.61
C ALA A 175 -17.62 16.43 -2.33
N ALA A 176 -18.69 16.69 -1.58
CA ALA A 176 -18.64 17.38 -0.29
C ALA A 176 -17.88 16.58 0.77
N THR A 177 -18.16 15.28 0.89
CA THR A 177 -17.47 14.39 1.86
C THR A 177 -15.97 14.32 1.59
N LEU A 178 -15.59 14.28 0.32
CA LEU A 178 -14.22 14.04 -0.13
C LEU A 178 -13.44 15.32 -0.45
N PHE A 179 -14.06 16.50 -0.29
CA PHE A 179 -13.48 17.82 -0.59
C PHE A 179 -12.96 17.94 -2.03
N ILE A 180 -13.72 17.43 -3.02
CA ILE A 180 -13.41 17.48 -4.45
C ILE A 180 -14.62 18.02 -5.24
N SER A 181 -14.46 18.30 -6.54
CA SER A 181 -15.57 18.70 -7.40
C SER A 181 -16.46 17.50 -7.81
N GLU A 182 -17.74 17.76 -8.12
CA GLU A 182 -18.63 16.73 -8.66
C GLU A 182 -18.12 16.15 -9.98
N ASP A 183 -17.45 16.94 -10.80
CA ASP A 183 -16.88 16.45 -12.06
C ASP A 183 -15.68 15.54 -11.83
N THR A 184 -14.93 15.78 -10.75
CA THR A 184 -13.90 14.83 -10.29
C THR A 184 -14.52 13.51 -9.86
N VAL A 185 -15.63 13.53 -9.12
CA VAL A 185 -16.38 12.31 -8.74
C VAL A 185 -16.87 11.55 -9.98
N LYS A 186 -17.48 12.24 -10.96
CA LYS A 186 -17.91 11.61 -12.22
C LYS A 186 -16.74 10.94 -12.96
N THR A 187 -15.60 11.60 -12.97
CA THR A 187 -14.37 11.07 -13.59
C THR A 187 -13.90 9.81 -12.87
N HIS A 188 -13.84 9.82 -11.53
CA HIS A 188 -13.51 8.63 -10.75
C HIS A 188 -14.49 7.48 -11.00
N ARG A 189 -15.79 7.73 -10.99
CA ARG A 189 -16.82 6.69 -11.27
C ARG A 189 -16.60 6.05 -12.64
N LYS A 190 -16.34 6.85 -13.68
CA LYS A 190 -16.07 6.34 -15.03
C LYS A 190 -14.81 5.47 -15.06
N ARG A 191 -13.72 5.94 -14.44
CA ARG A 191 -12.46 5.20 -14.34
C ARG A 191 -12.63 3.88 -13.56
N LEU A 192 -13.37 3.92 -12.45
CA LEU A 192 -13.66 2.74 -11.63
C LEU A 192 -14.47 1.70 -12.40
N MET A 193 -15.50 2.13 -13.15
CA MET A 193 -16.27 1.19 -14.00
C MET A 193 -15.38 0.52 -15.04
N THR A 194 -14.47 1.27 -15.67
CA THR A 194 -13.51 0.71 -16.64
C THR A 194 -12.52 -0.23 -15.94
N LYS A 195 -11.94 0.22 -14.83
CA LYS A 195 -10.92 -0.53 -14.06
C LYS A 195 -11.47 -1.86 -13.53
N LEU A 196 -12.73 -1.87 -13.06
CA LEU A 196 -13.41 -3.05 -12.55
C LEU A 196 -14.16 -3.85 -13.62
N ASN A 197 -14.10 -3.41 -14.88
CA ASN A 197 -14.84 -4.02 -16.00
C ASN A 197 -16.35 -4.20 -15.72
N VAL A 198 -16.96 -3.18 -15.07
CA VAL A 198 -18.41 -3.14 -14.81
C VAL A 198 -19.09 -2.08 -15.66
N ARG A 199 -20.34 -2.32 -16.07
CA ARG A 199 -21.06 -1.49 -17.05
C ARG A 199 -21.89 -0.36 -16.44
N SER A 200 -22.07 -0.35 -15.12
CA SER A 200 -22.99 0.57 -14.46
C SER A 200 -22.60 0.84 -13.01
N ALA A 201 -23.21 1.89 -12.42
CA ALA A 201 -23.08 2.15 -10.98
C ALA A 201 -23.58 0.96 -10.13
N ALA A 202 -24.63 0.25 -10.56
CA ALA A 202 -25.08 -0.96 -9.88
C ALA A 202 -23.99 -2.04 -9.84
N GLY A 203 -23.11 -2.10 -10.84
CA GLY A 203 -21.95 -2.98 -10.82
C GLY A 203 -20.94 -2.59 -9.74
N LEU A 204 -20.73 -1.31 -9.49
CA LEU A 204 -19.89 -0.82 -8.39
C LEU A 204 -20.49 -1.14 -7.02
N VAL A 205 -21.81 -0.97 -6.88
CA VAL A 205 -22.56 -1.34 -5.66
C VAL A 205 -22.44 -2.84 -5.38
N LYS A 206 -22.72 -3.67 -6.40
CA LYS A 206 -22.55 -5.12 -6.28
C LYS A 206 -21.13 -5.50 -5.88
N TYR A 207 -20.13 -4.83 -6.46
CA TYR A 207 -18.73 -5.05 -6.14
C TYR A 207 -18.42 -4.79 -4.65
N ALA A 208 -18.96 -3.70 -4.08
CA ALA A 208 -18.81 -3.39 -2.65
C ALA A 208 -19.51 -4.40 -1.74
N ILE A 209 -20.75 -4.81 -2.10
CA ILE A 209 -21.52 -5.80 -1.34
C ILE A 209 -20.80 -7.16 -1.32
N ASP A 210 -20.34 -7.64 -2.48
CA ASP A 210 -19.64 -8.93 -2.60
C ASP A 210 -18.36 -8.96 -1.72
N ARG A 211 -17.80 -7.78 -1.37
CA ARG A 211 -16.62 -7.61 -0.51
C ARG A 211 -16.94 -7.19 0.92
N ARG A 212 -18.21 -7.11 1.27
CA ARG A 212 -18.66 -6.68 2.60
C ARG A 212 -18.11 -5.31 3.03
N TRP A 213 -17.97 -4.39 2.07
CA TRP A 213 -17.56 -3.01 2.35
C TRP A 213 -18.71 -2.15 2.87
N VAL A 214 -19.93 -2.61 2.70
CA VAL A 214 -21.19 -2.04 3.19
C VAL A 214 -22.12 -3.17 3.63
#